data_8a8f2c961ae042d3c516604c8306dc45
#
_entry.id   8a8f2c961ae042d3c516604c8306dc45
#
_cell.length_a   1.000
_cell.length_b   1.000
_cell.length_c   1.000
_cell.angle_alpha   90.00
_cell.angle_beta   90.00
_cell.angle_gamma   90.00
#
_symmetry.space_group_name_H-M   'P 1'
#
loop_
_entity.id
_entity.type
_entity.pdbx_description
1 polymer ?
#
loop_
_entity_poly.entity_id
_entity_poly.type
_entity_poly.pdbx_seq_one_letter_code
_entity_poly.pdbx_strand_id
1 'polypeptide(L)'
;ATGSFCTAGFETGCMSYGNNAWNDAQALIFASIYNVNVLDRSTGFTKNGNNLLDAFFDLVDVDGEVDGSIHGFTNYDVPQIARGLNAFVRQRKGQKNFWDFSDVKVPTKTVNDLILALNDNSTKEQVQAARDAYDALDETHKSIFNKDTLRKLLSAENGKGDSIDKVIAAIDALPAADKLTLEDKDAVVKARNLYDALDDESKTVISNYSKLTAAEAKIKELEKQQEQKEKDKAAAEKVIAAINALPSADDLTLNPYVLQLLDNIQAQYNALTEAQKELVTNYSVLQALRSLIPDLKAAAAVVDKINAIGEVTSDNYQKKQALVIEARTAYDALTADQKKRVTNYAELEKAELFIRRQSTDAKVGYVISFIDELNITTSSTGALSDGL
;
A
#
# COMPACT_ATOMS: atom_id res chain seq x y z
N ALA A 1 28.90 43.33 28.87
CA ALA A 1 29.03 43.73 27.47
C ALA A 1 30.06 42.81 26.79
N THR A 2 29.71 42.13 25.74
CA THR A 2 30.47 41.07 25.09
C THR A 2 31.60 41.53 24.15
N GLY A 3 31.83 42.82 23.99
CA GLY A 3 32.81 43.35 23.01
C GLY A 3 32.24 43.52 21.59
N SER A 4 30.96 43.19 21.41
CA SER A 4 30.29 43.25 20.11
C SER A 4 30.05 44.68 19.61
N PHE A 5 30.06 44.86 18.29
CA PHE A 5 29.66 46.07 17.62
C PHE A 5 28.14 46.14 17.45
N CYS A 6 27.57 47.29 17.64
CA CYS A 6 26.15 47.53 17.43
C CYS A 6 25.87 48.74 16.56
N THR A 7 24.63 48.81 16.05
CA THR A 7 24.15 49.90 15.18
C THR A 7 24.07 51.28 15.87
N ALA A 8 24.11 51.31 17.20
CA ALA A 8 24.04 52.54 17.95
C ALA A 8 25.39 53.23 18.19
N GLY A 9 26.47 52.66 17.67
CA GLY A 9 27.84 53.14 17.84
C GLY A 9 28.56 52.53 19.04
N PHE A 10 29.88 52.51 18.92
CA PHE A 10 30.78 51.87 19.89
C PHE A 10 30.77 52.54 21.28
N GLU A 11 30.53 53.84 21.35
CA GLU A 11 30.63 54.62 22.59
C GLU A 11 29.46 54.41 23.53
N THR A 12 28.28 54.14 23.04
CA THR A 12 27.04 54.06 23.84
C THR A 12 26.70 52.64 24.32
N GLY A 13 27.45 51.64 23.91
CA GLY A 13 27.16 50.24 24.17
C GLY A 13 25.94 49.73 23.41
N CYS A 14 25.96 48.47 23.07
CA CYS A 14 24.88 47.81 22.36
C CYS A 14 23.66 47.62 23.26
N MET A 15 22.82 48.61 23.38
CA MET A 15 21.70 48.56 24.30
C MET A 15 20.39 48.04 23.65
N SER A 16 20.30 48.08 22.34
CA SER A 16 19.01 47.81 21.68
C SER A 16 18.92 46.46 20.99
N TYR A 17 20.03 45.80 20.64
CA TYR A 17 20.03 44.59 19.81
C TYR A 17 20.94 43.48 20.30
N GLY A 18 21.56 43.63 21.46
CA GLY A 18 22.46 42.60 22.02
C GLY A 18 23.71 42.33 21.15
N ASN A 19 24.23 41.15 21.24
CA ASN A 19 25.31 40.66 20.39
C ASN A 19 24.79 40.41 18.97
N ASN A 20 25.45 40.96 17.95
CA ASN A 20 25.03 40.87 16.55
C ASN A 20 26.19 40.38 15.69
N ALA A 21 26.16 39.08 15.37
CA ALA A 21 27.18 38.43 14.58
C ALA A 21 27.45 39.05 13.22
N TRP A 22 26.42 39.65 12.59
CA TRP A 22 26.57 40.33 11.30
C TRP A 22 27.43 41.60 11.41
N ASN A 23 27.14 42.45 12.39
CA ASN A 23 27.92 43.63 12.66
C ASN A 23 29.35 43.30 13.09
N ASP A 24 29.52 42.27 13.91
CA ASP A 24 30.85 41.83 14.37
C ASP A 24 31.69 41.30 13.18
N ALA A 25 31.07 40.56 12.25
CA ALA A 25 31.70 40.13 11.03
C ALA A 25 32.17 41.30 10.14
N GLN A 26 31.34 42.34 10.00
CA GLN A 26 31.73 43.54 9.26
C GLN A 26 32.89 44.27 9.95
N ALA A 27 32.87 44.35 11.29
CA ALA A 27 33.98 44.96 12.05
C ALA A 27 35.30 44.17 11.90
N LEU A 28 35.25 42.81 11.85
CA LEU A 28 36.45 42.01 11.56
C LEU A 28 37.00 42.25 10.16
N ILE A 29 36.11 42.37 9.14
CA ILE A 29 36.52 42.67 7.78
C ILE A 29 37.20 44.03 7.76
N PHE A 30 36.59 45.05 8.37
CA PHE A 30 37.14 46.40 8.48
C PHE A 30 38.51 46.41 9.15
N ALA A 31 38.64 45.79 10.32
CA ALA A 31 39.89 45.69 11.07
C ALA A 31 40.97 44.98 10.22
N SER A 32 40.62 43.95 9.47
CA SER A 32 41.57 43.23 8.59
C SER A 32 42.11 44.08 7.45
N ILE A 33 41.26 44.97 6.85
CA ILE A 33 41.64 45.84 5.76
C ILE A 33 42.66 46.90 6.25
N TYR A 34 42.42 47.42 7.45
CA TYR A 34 43.31 48.42 8.04
C TYR A 34 44.45 47.84 8.90
N ASN A 35 44.63 46.53 8.83
CA ASN A 35 45.64 45.80 9.59
C ASN A 35 45.62 46.04 11.09
N VAL A 36 44.42 46.22 11.67
CA VAL A 36 44.19 46.42 13.10
C VAL A 36 44.13 45.04 13.79
N ASN A 37 44.97 44.82 14.78
CA ASN A 37 44.97 43.58 15.54
C ASN A 37 43.82 43.66 16.61
N VAL A 38 42.70 43.00 16.31
CA VAL A 38 41.51 42.99 17.22
C VAL A 38 41.75 42.26 18.55
N LEU A 39 42.83 41.45 18.63
CA LEU A 39 43.23 40.80 19.91
C LEU A 39 44.05 41.70 20.78
N ASP A 40 44.58 42.79 20.25
CA ASP A 40 45.33 43.78 21.02
C ASP A 40 44.33 44.67 21.80
N ARG A 41 44.35 44.49 23.15
CA ARG A 41 43.45 45.18 24.06
C ARG A 41 43.66 46.67 24.16
N SER A 42 44.74 47.18 23.59
CA SER A 42 45.02 48.62 23.46
C SER A 42 44.27 49.29 22.31
N THR A 43 43.69 48.49 21.42
CA THR A 43 42.91 48.95 20.29
C THR A 43 41.49 49.31 20.68
N GLY A 44 40.81 50.14 19.87
CA GLY A 44 39.41 50.51 20.08
C GLY A 44 38.40 49.34 19.95
N PHE A 45 38.90 48.12 19.63
CA PHE A 45 38.06 46.90 19.49
C PHE A 45 37.98 46.07 20.75
N THR A 46 38.36 46.65 21.91
CA THR A 46 38.22 45.98 23.20
C THR A 46 37.28 46.79 24.10
N LYS A 47 36.32 46.11 24.72
CA LYS A 47 35.33 46.66 25.63
C LYS A 47 35.09 45.76 26.84
N ASN A 48 35.17 46.31 28.02
CA ASN A 48 35.01 45.57 29.31
C ASN A 48 35.90 44.32 29.40
N GLY A 49 37.10 44.38 28.82
CA GLY A 49 38.00 43.26 28.83
C GLY A 49 37.81 42.20 27.71
N ASN A 50 36.75 42.28 26.98
CA ASN A 50 36.43 41.40 25.83
C ASN A 50 36.85 42.09 24.53
N ASN A 51 37.42 41.30 23.64
CA ASN A 51 37.74 41.71 22.24
C ASN A 51 36.60 41.29 21.29
N LEU A 52 36.74 41.65 20.02
CA LEU A 52 35.71 41.40 19.04
C LEU A 52 35.52 39.89 18.75
N LEU A 53 36.54 39.06 18.92
CA LEU A 53 36.42 37.61 18.75
C LEU A 53 35.72 36.93 19.90
N ASP A 54 35.83 37.48 21.15
CA ASP A 54 35.10 36.94 22.28
C ASP A 54 33.58 36.99 22.02
N ALA A 55 33.09 38.00 21.27
CA ALA A 55 31.71 38.08 20.86
C ALA A 55 31.27 36.96 19.87
N PHE A 56 32.19 36.51 19.01
CA PHE A 56 31.92 35.34 18.16
C PHE A 56 31.89 34.04 18.96
N PHE A 57 32.81 33.88 19.90
CA PHE A 57 32.83 32.66 20.72
C PHE A 57 31.62 32.53 21.61
N ASP A 58 31.01 33.64 22.03
CA ASP A 58 29.74 33.63 22.75
C ASP A 58 28.55 33.15 21.87
N LEU A 59 28.72 33.12 20.56
CA LEU A 59 27.71 32.69 19.57
C LEU A 59 27.94 31.29 19.01
N VAL A 60 29.05 30.67 19.38
CA VAL A 60 29.42 29.32 18.90
C VAL A 60 29.31 28.35 20.06
N ASP A 61 28.56 27.30 19.87
CA ASP A 61 28.42 26.23 20.84
C ASP A 61 29.71 25.42 21.03
N VAL A 62 29.79 24.65 22.11
CA VAL A 62 30.98 23.82 22.47
C VAL A 62 31.31 22.75 21.42
N ASP A 63 30.34 22.37 20.60
CA ASP A 63 30.53 21.45 19.44
C ASP A 63 30.89 22.18 18.14
N GLY A 64 31.02 23.50 18.17
CA GLY A 64 31.38 24.31 17.00
C GLY A 64 30.19 24.81 16.17
N GLU A 65 28.96 24.53 16.59
CA GLU A 65 27.78 25.09 15.95
C GLU A 65 27.47 26.50 16.43
N VAL A 66 26.90 27.31 15.56
CA VAL A 66 26.49 28.67 15.91
C VAL A 66 25.14 28.60 16.61
N ASP A 67 25.08 29.03 17.88
CA ASP A 67 23.82 29.06 18.65
C ASP A 67 22.80 29.99 17.97
N GLY A 68 21.81 29.36 17.29
CA GLY A 68 20.69 30.06 16.66
C GLY A 68 19.68 30.64 17.65
N SER A 69 19.84 30.41 18.97
CA SER A 69 18.86 30.80 19.97
C SER A 69 18.92 32.28 20.35
N ILE A 70 20.05 32.94 20.11
CA ILE A 70 20.23 34.32 20.61
C ILE A 70 19.61 35.37 19.70
N HIS A 71 19.50 35.17 18.37
CA HIS A 71 18.87 36.11 17.46
C HIS A 71 18.30 35.52 16.17
N GLY A 72 17.94 34.24 16.13
CA GLY A 72 17.37 33.60 14.94
C GLY A 72 18.29 33.74 13.75
N PHE A 73 19.42 33.03 13.74
CA PHE A 73 20.34 33.06 12.59
C PHE A 73 19.60 32.69 11.30
N THR A 74 19.58 33.65 10.41
CA THR A 74 19.05 33.45 9.07
C THR A 74 20.18 32.88 8.18
N ASN A 75 19.80 32.32 7.03
CA ASN A 75 20.75 31.89 6.00
C ASN A 75 21.75 33.01 5.55
N TYR A 76 21.53 34.24 5.99
CA TYR A 76 22.38 35.39 5.71
C TYR A 76 23.50 35.59 6.75
N ASP A 77 23.30 35.14 7.99
CA ASP A 77 24.26 35.41 9.08
C ASP A 77 25.48 34.52 8.99
N VAL A 78 25.33 33.22 8.69
CA VAL A 78 26.42 32.25 8.57
C VAL A 78 27.45 32.67 7.50
N PRO A 79 27.07 33.07 6.27
CA PRO A 79 28.01 33.57 5.28
C PRO A 79 28.74 34.85 5.72
N GLN A 80 28.11 35.73 6.47
CA GLN A 80 28.75 36.95 6.95
C GLN A 80 29.77 36.64 8.05
N ILE A 81 29.43 35.78 9.00
CA ILE A 81 30.34 35.29 10.03
C ILE A 81 31.56 34.64 9.39
N ALA A 82 31.37 33.76 8.41
CA ALA A 82 32.45 33.09 7.68
C ALA A 82 33.36 34.12 6.97
N ARG A 83 32.81 35.17 6.38
CA ARG A 83 33.59 36.25 5.75
C ARG A 83 34.42 37.03 6.78
N GLY A 84 33.83 37.39 7.93
CA GLY A 84 34.53 38.09 9.02
C GLY A 84 35.69 37.29 9.58
N LEU A 85 35.46 36.01 9.88
CA LEU A 85 36.48 35.10 10.37
C LEU A 85 37.58 34.87 9.32
N ASN A 86 37.22 34.71 8.05
CA ASN A 86 38.20 34.57 6.96
C ASN A 86 39.09 35.82 6.85
N ALA A 87 38.50 37.02 6.94
CA ALA A 87 39.24 38.26 6.90
C ALA A 87 40.30 38.33 8.03
N PHE A 88 39.88 37.96 9.25
CA PHE A 88 40.78 37.89 10.41
C PHE A 88 41.90 36.85 10.24
N VAL A 89 41.56 35.63 9.78
CA VAL A 89 42.55 34.57 9.55
C VAL A 89 43.61 34.99 8.49
N ARG A 90 43.14 35.59 7.40
CA ARG A 90 44.04 36.10 6.33
C ARG A 90 44.99 37.14 6.86
N GLN A 91 44.50 38.11 7.62
CA GLN A 91 45.33 39.12 8.29
C GLN A 91 46.39 38.47 9.19
N ARG A 92 45.97 37.50 10.05
CA ARG A 92 46.87 36.80 10.97
C ARG A 92 47.97 36.02 10.26
N LYS A 93 47.68 35.52 9.06
CA LYS A 93 48.62 34.79 8.21
C LYS A 93 49.47 35.72 7.31
N GLY A 94 49.36 37.04 7.44
CA GLY A 94 50.08 38.01 6.60
C GLY A 94 49.69 37.93 5.12
N GLN A 95 48.49 37.42 4.83
CA GLN A 95 47.96 37.33 3.48
C GLN A 95 47.36 38.65 3.04
N LYS A 96 47.06 38.78 1.74
CA LYS A 96 46.38 39.95 1.18
C LYS A 96 45.03 40.21 1.88
N ASN A 97 44.56 41.44 1.87
CA ASN A 97 43.29 41.79 2.50
C ASN A 97 42.11 40.97 1.94
N PHE A 98 40.97 41.03 2.67
CA PHE A 98 39.80 40.22 2.35
C PHE A 98 39.29 40.35 0.91
N TRP A 99 39.52 41.49 0.24
CA TRP A 99 39.07 41.73 -1.13
C TRP A 99 40.14 41.38 -2.19
N ASP A 100 41.37 41.19 -1.80
CA ASP A 100 42.49 40.83 -2.69
C ASP A 100 42.89 39.38 -2.47
N PHE A 101 42.41 38.51 -3.35
CA PHE A 101 42.70 37.06 -3.36
C PHE A 101 43.87 36.71 -4.29
N SER A 102 44.65 37.67 -4.75
CA SER A 102 45.75 37.41 -5.68
C SER A 102 46.88 36.53 -5.10
N ASP A 103 46.96 36.44 -3.77
CA ASP A 103 47.90 35.58 -3.04
C ASP A 103 47.34 34.17 -2.74
N VAL A 104 46.09 33.94 -3.03
CA VAL A 104 45.46 32.64 -2.80
C VAL A 104 45.72 31.73 -3.96
N LYS A 105 46.58 30.76 -3.72
CA LYS A 105 46.71 29.63 -4.64
C LYS A 105 45.55 28.69 -4.37
N VAL A 106 44.63 28.59 -5.30
CA VAL A 106 43.53 27.62 -5.27
C VAL A 106 43.97 26.42 -6.08
N PRO A 107 44.49 25.36 -5.45
CA PRO A 107 44.98 24.18 -6.19
C PRO A 107 43.93 23.65 -7.13
N THR A 108 42.68 23.63 -6.66
CA THR A 108 41.52 23.17 -7.42
C THR A 108 41.26 24.01 -8.68
N LYS A 109 41.53 25.33 -8.66
CA LYS A 109 41.35 26.16 -9.85
C LYS A 109 42.31 25.73 -10.99
N THR A 110 43.56 25.48 -10.66
CA THR A 110 44.56 25.03 -11.66
C THR A 110 44.17 23.69 -12.25
N VAL A 111 43.77 22.74 -11.41
CA VAL A 111 43.32 21.40 -11.83
C VAL A 111 42.05 21.51 -12.67
N ASN A 112 41.06 22.32 -12.24
CA ASN A 112 39.83 22.55 -12.98
C ASN A 112 40.12 23.15 -14.38
N ASP A 113 41.03 24.11 -14.48
CA ASP A 113 41.41 24.71 -15.76
C ASP A 113 42.06 23.67 -16.69
N LEU A 114 42.91 22.79 -16.17
CA LEU A 114 43.51 21.69 -16.93
C LEU A 114 42.41 20.71 -17.45
N ILE A 115 41.50 20.32 -16.62
CA ILE A 115 40.40 19.42 -17.00
C ILE A 115 39.46 20.08 -18.02
N LEU A 116 39.11 21.35 -17.83
CA LEU A 116 38.23 22.07 -18.75
C LEU A 116 38.88 22.32 -20.12
N ALA A 117 40.20 22.35 -20.21
CA ALA A 117 40.94 22.48 -21.47
C ALA A 117 40.95 21.18 -22.30
N LEU A 118 40.65 20.01 -21.68
CA LEU A 118 40.60 18.73 -22.40
C LEU A 118 39.48 18.74 -23.45
N ASN A 119 39.79 18.16 -24.62
CA ASN A 119 38.88 17.99 -25.75
C ASN A 119 39.34 16.78 -26.59
N ASP A 120 38.59 16.45 -27.64
CA ASP A 120 38.84 15.28 -28.50
C ASP A 120 40.24 15.27 -29.16
N ASN A 121 40.91 16.45 -29.24
CA ASN A 121 42.24 16.57 -29.78
C ASN A 121 43.33 16.60 -28.70
N SER A 122 42.98 16.41 -27.43
CA SER A 122 43.93 16.40 -26.34
C SER A 122 44.91 15.23 -26.47
N THR A 123 46.21 15.51 -26.28
CA THR A 123 47.22 14.45 -26.29
C THR A 123 47.15 13.62 -25.00
N LYS A 124 47.69 12.41 -25.04
CA LYS A 124 47.80 11.56 -23.85
C LYS A 124 48.54 12.25 -22.70
N GLU A 125 49.56 13.03 -23.01
CA GLU A 125 50.35 13.76 -22.04
C GLU A 125 49.53 14.87 -21.38
N GLN A 126 48.62 15.53 -22.11
CA GLN A 126 47.70 16.53 -21.55
C GLN A 126 46.66 15.89 -20.63
N VAL A 127 46.10 14.75 -21.03
CA VAL A 127 45.16 14.00 -20.22
C VAL A 127 45.83 13.49 -18.93
N GLN A 128 47.05 12.94 -19.06
CA GLN A 128 47.80 12.45 -17.92
C GLN A 128 48.18 13.58 -16.96
N ALA A 129 48.59 14.74 -17.48
CA ALA A 129 48.93 15.91 -16.66
C ALA A 129 47.69 16.40 -15.85
N ALA A 130 46.51 16.39 -16.44
CA ALA A 130 45.27 16.73 -15.74
C ALA A 130 44.93 15.68 -14.65
N ARG A 131 45.13 14.40 -14.94
CA ARG A 131 44.95 13.29 -13.98
C ARG A 131 45.94 13.42 -12.82
N ASP A 132 47.22 13.53 -13.08
CA ASP A 132 48.26 13.65 -12.05
C ASP A 132 47.98 14.85 -11.13
N ALA A 133 47.56 15.97 -11.71
CA ALA A 133 47.21 17.16 -10.97
C ALA A 133 45.97 16.95 -10.08
N TYR A 134 44.94 16.22 -10.55
CA TYR A 134 43.77 15.87 -9.77
C TYR A 134 44.13 14.91 -8.64
N ASP A 135 44.90 13.86 -8.93
CA ASP A 135 45.29 12.84 -7.95
C ASP A 135 46.18 13.40 -6.83
N ALA A 136 46.97 14.45 -7.13
CA ALA A 136 47.77 15.16 -6.14
C ALA A 136 46.97 16.00 -5.16
N LEU A 137 45.64 16.18 -5.36
CA LEU A 137 44.76 16.86 -4.42
C LEU A 137 44.41 15.95 -3.24
N ASP A 138 44.26 16.53 -2.05
CA ASP A 138 43.65 15.85 -0.93
C ASP A 138 42.14 15.66 -1.13
N GLU A 139 41.52 14.79 -0.33
CA GLU A 139 40.08 14.44 -0.46
C GLU A 139 39.16 15.66 -0.28
N THR A 140 39.55 16.63 0.55
CA THR A 140 38.77 17.87 0.74
C THR A 140 38.71 18.67 -0.56
N HIS A 141 39.85 18.83 -1.23
CA HIS A 141 39.91 19.53 -2.50
C HIS A 141 39.26 18.73 -3.63
N LYS A 142 39.38 17.41 -3.66
CA LYS A 142 38.68 16.54 -4.63
C LYS A 142 37.17 16.66 -4.51
N SER A 143 36.63 16.76 -3.28
CA SER A 143 35.18 16.87 -3.04
C SER A 143 34.53 18.14 -3.63
N ILE A 144 35.32 19.15 -3.98
CA ILE A 144 34.84 20.41 -4.57
C ILE A 144 34.48 20.25 -6.06
N PHE A 145 35.05 19.26 -6.74
CA PHE A 145 34.78 19.05 -8.16
C PHE A 145 33.36 18.55 -8.38
N ASN A 146 32.64 19.19 -9.27
CA ASN A 146 31.35 18.70 -9.69
C ASN A 146 31.48 17.47 -10.60
N LYS A 147 30.40 16.72 -10.70
CA LYS A 147 30.35 15.48 -11.49
C LYS A 147 30.65 15.69 -12.97
N ASP A 148 30.27 16.84 -13.54
CA ASP A 148 30.48 17.13 -14.95
C ASP A 148 31.96 17.37 -15.25
N THR A 149 32.69 18.05 -14.36
CA THR A 149 34.16 18.24 -14.49
C THR A 149 34.89 16.89 -14.40
N LEU A 150 34.53 16.07 -13.40
CA LEU A 150 35.14 14.73 -13.26
C LEU A 150 34.81 13.83 -14.46
N ARG A 151 33.58 13.88 -14.96
CA ARG A 151 33.18 13.15 -16.17
C ARG A 151 34.03 13.56 -17.36
N LYS A 152 34.35 14.85 -17.50
CA LYS A 152 35.18 15.33 -18.60
C LYS A 152 36.61 14.74 -18.53
N LEU A 153 37.21 14.66 -17.35
CA LEU A 153 38.49 14.01 -17.13
C LEU A 153 38.43 12.52 -17.51
N LEU A 154 37.46 11.79 -16.94
CA LEU A 154 37.26 10.35 -17.20
C LEU A 154 36.96 10.06 -18.67
N SER A 155 36.19 10.94 -19.33
CA SER A 155 35.89 10.80 -20.76
C SER A 155 37.11 10.98 -21.65
N ALA A 156 38.05 11.83 -21.25
CA ALA A 156 39.32 12.01 -21.97
C ALA A 156 40.27 10.82 -21.78
N GLU A 157 40.09 10.03 -20.73
CA GLU A 157 40.85 8.81 -20.48
C GLU A 157 40.34 7.64 -21.34
N ASN A 158 41.26 6.86 -21.90
CA ASN A 158 41.09 5.76 -22.85
C ASN A 158 39.75 4.98 -22.72
N GLY A 159 38.71 5.37 -23.46
CA GLY A 159 37.48 4.64 -23.65
C GLY A 159 36.48 4.67 -22.49
N LYS A 160 36.82 5.27 -21.34
CA LYS A 160 35.88 5.37 -20.19
C LYS A 160 34.66 6.24 -20.52
N GLY A 161 34.82 7.28 -21.33
CA GLY A 161 33.75 8.20 -21.75
C GLY A 161 32.59 7.49 -22.42
N ASP A 162 32.87 6.63 -23.39
CA ASP A 162 31.83 5.84 -24.09
C ASP A 162 30.99 4.98 -23.15
N SER A 163 31.61 4.39 -22.13
CA SER A 163 30.91 3.55 -21.16
C SER A 163 30.04 4.38 -20.23
N ILE A 164 30.53 5.51 -19.74
CA ILE A 164 29.79 6.48 -18.92
C ILE A 164 28.57 7.03 -19.68
N ASP A 165 28.78 7.44 -20.94
CA ASP A 165 27.74 8.02 -21.78
C ASP A 165 26.64 7.00 -22.10
N LYS A 166 27.00 5.74 -22.35
CA LYS A 166 26.05 4.64 -22.55
C LYS A 166 25.18 4.42 -21.32
N VAL A 167 25.77 4.48 -20.12
CA VAL A 167 25.02 4.35 -18.86
C VAL A 167 24.07 5.50 -18.67
N ILE A 168 24.55 6.75 -18.83
CA ILE A 168 23.72 7.95 -18.67
C ILE A 168 22.55 7.91 -19.67
N ALA A 169 22.83 7.62 -20.95
CA ALA A 169 21.81 7.52 -21.98
C ALA A 169 20.79 6.40 -21.71
N ALA A 170 21.26 5.24 -21.23
CA ALA A 170 20.35 4.14 -20.88
C ALA A 170 19.43 4.50 -19.71
N ILE A 171 19.93 5.22 -18.71
CA ILE A 171 19.12 5.70 -17.58
C ILE A 171 18.17 6.82 -18.03
N ASP A 172 18.62 7.75 -18.88
CA ASP A 172 17.79 8.84 -19.39
C ASP A 172 16.64 8.33 -20.26
N ALA A 173 16.86 7.23 -20.98
CA ALA A 173 15.84 6.59 -21.80
C ALA A 173 14.74 5.90 -20.96
N LEU A 174 14.95 5.64 -19.67
CA LEU A 174 13.93 5.07 -18.80
C LEU A 174 12.78 6.07 -18.63
N PRO A 175 11.53 5.61 -18.63
CA PRO A 175 10.39 6.43 -18.24
C PRO A 175 10.55 7.01 -16.82
N ALA A 176 9.78 8.05 -16.51
CA ALA A 176 9.67 8.54 -15.15
C ALA A 176 9.05 7.45 -14.25
N ALA A 177 9.44 7.38 -12.98
CA ALA A 177 9.06 6.28 -12.08
C ALA A 177 7.53 6.09 -11.95
N ASP A 178 6.76 7.15 -12.06
CA ASP A 178 5.28 7.13 -12.05
C ASP A 178 4.65 6.56 -13.32
N LYS A 179 5.42 6.49 -14.42
CA LYS A 179 4.98 5.98 -15.73
C LYS A 179 5.51 4.59 -16.06
N LEU A 180 6.37 4.04 -15.20
CA LEU A 180 6.94 2.72 -15.40
C LEU A 180 5.88 1.63 -15.31
N THR A 181 6.01 0.65 -16.20
CA THR A 181 5.24 -0.58 -16.23
C THR A 181 6.16 -1.80 -16.09
N LEU A 182 5.61 -2.99 -15.96
CA LEU A 182 6.42 -4.23 -15.95
C LEU A 182 7.10 -4.52 -17.29
N GLU A 183 6.63 -3.93 -18.38
CA GLU A 183 7.24 -4.05 -19.70
C GLU A 183 8.61 -3.35 -19.76
N ASP A 184 8.82 -2.34 -18.91
CA ASP A 184 10.06 -1.58 -18.82
C ASP A 184 11.16 -2.29 -18.01
N LYS A 185 10.85 -3.44 -17.38
CA LYS A 185 11.77 -4.18 -16.51
C LYS A 185 13.09 -4.48 -17.19
N ASP A 186 13.07 -4.97 -18.41
CA ASP A 186 14.28 -5.33 -19.15
C ASP A 186 15.17 -4.11 -19.42
N ALA A 187 14.57 -2.95 -19.70
CA ALA A 187 15.30 -1.70 -19.87
C ALA A 187 15.96 -1.26 -18.57
N VAL A 188 15.28 -1.37 -17.44
CA VAL A 188 15.83 -1.06 -16.11
C VAL A 188 17.00 -1.99 -15.77
N VAL A 189 16.84 -3.30 -15.98
CA VAL A 189 17.89 -4.30 -15.76
C VAL A 189 19.10 -4.03 -16.65
N LYS A 190 18.87 -3.68 -17.91
CA LYS A 190 19.95 -3.32 -18.85
C LYS A 190 20.73 -2.09 -18.37
N ALA A 191 20.03 -1.04 -17.94
CA ALA A 191 20.66 0.17 -17.39
C ALA A 191 21.48 -0.16 -16.12
N ARG A 192 20.97 -1.01 -15.24
CA ARG A 192 21.68 -1.51 -14.06
C ARG A 192 22.94 -2.26 -14.45
N ASN A 193 22.88 -3.21 -15.36
CA ASN A 193 24.03 -3.99 -15.80
C ASN A 193 25.13 -3.11 -16.41
N LEU A 194 24.74 -2.08 -17.18
CA LEU A 194 25.69 -1.12 -17.71
C LEU A 194 26.35 -0.31 -16.60
N TYR A 195 25.59 0.13 -15.60
CA TYR A 195 26.12 0.85 -14.44
C TYR A 195 27.07 -0.03 -13.62
N ASP A 196 26.69 -1.28 -13.34
CA ASP A 196 27.51 -2.18 -12.53
C ASP A 196 28.83 -2.57 -13.21
N ALA A 197 28.86 -2.55 -14.53
CA ALA A 197 30.07 -2.79 -15.31
C ALA A 197 31.09 -1.63 -15.27
N LEU A 198 30.71 -0.46 -14.77
CA LEU A 198 31.64 0.65 -14.57
C LEU A 198 32.57 0.38 -13.37
N ASP A 199 33.79 0.92 -13.44
CA ASP A 199 34.67 1.02 -12.27
C ASP A 199 34.09 2.02 -11.23
N ASP A 200 34.62 1.97 -10.01
CA ASP A 200 34.08 2.76 -8.89
C ASP A 200 34.23 4.28 -9.13
N GLU A 201 35.30 4.70 -9.78
CA GLU A 201 35.51 6.12 -10.10
C GLU A 201 34.50 6.60 -11.12
N SER A 202 34.28 5.84 -12.21
CA SER A 202 33.29 6.15 -13.24
C SER A 202 31.84 6.17 -12.67
N LYS A 203 31.52 5.33 -11.67
CA LYS A 203 30.22 5.36 -11.00
C LYS A 203 29.95 6.69 -10.29
N THR A 204 31.00 7.36 -9.77
CA THR A 204 30.82 8.61 -9.01
C THR A 204 30.28 9.74 -9.87
N VAL A 205 30.55 9.73 -11.19
CA VAL A 205 30.13 10.78 -12.12
C VAL A 205 28.79 10.56 -12.80
N ILE A 206 28.11 9.44 -12.51
CA ILE A 206 26.75 9.20 -13.03
C ILE A 206 25.76 10.13 -12.32
N SER A 207 25.36 11.19 -13.03
CA SER A 207 24.52 12.27 -12.47
C SER A 207 23.06 11.84 -12.24
N ASN A 208 22.56 10.90 -13.07
CA ASN A 208 21.18 10.45 -13.09
C ASN A 208 20.96 9.11 -12.35
N TYR A 209 21.90 8.66 -11.52
CA TYR A 209 21.83 7.39 -10.79
C TYR A 209 20.57 7.26 -9.92
N SER A 210 20.11 8.37 -9.34
CA SER A 210 18.87 8.38 -8.55
C SER A 210 17.63 7.98 -9.37
N LYS A 211 17.60 8.28 -10.67
CA LYS A 211 16.52 7.85 -11.57
C LYS A 211 16.54 6.33 -11.75
N LEU A 212 17.71 5.71 -11.86
CA LEU A 212 17.85 4.26 -11.96
C LEU A 212 17.34 3.57 -10.68
N THR A 213 17.77 4.02 -9.51
CA THR A 213 17.33 3.45 -8.22
C THR A 213 15.84 3.62 -8.00
N ALA A 214 15.27 4.76 -8.39
CA ALA A 214 13.83 4.98 -8.34
C ALA A 214 13.06 4.04 -9.30
N ALA A 215 13.61 3.83 -10.50
CA ALA A 215 13.03 2.90 -11.47
C ALA A 215 13.03 1.45 -10.95
N GLU A 216 14.12 1.00 -10.37
CA GLU A 216 14.24 -0.33 -9.76
C GLU A 216 13.26 -0.55 -8.62
N ALA A 217 13.15 0.46 -7.74
CA ALA A 217 12.21 0.41 -6.63
C ALA A 217 10.76 0.29 -7.15
N LYS A 218 10.43 1.01 -8.24
CA LYS A 218 9.10 0.96 -8.86
C LYS A 218 8.82 -0.38 -9.54
N ILE A 219 9.76 -0.93 -10.29
CA ILE A 219 9.60 -2.27 -10.88
C ILE A 219 9.36 -3.31 -9.79
N LYS A 220 10.14 -3.30 -8.72
CA LYS A 220 9.95 -4.22 -7.59
C LYS A 220 8.57 -4.06 -6.92
N GLU A 221 8.08 -2.84 -6.81
CA GLU A 221 6.72 -2.58 -6.30
C GLU A 221 5.66 -3.18 -7.24
N LEU A 222 5.80 -2.96 -8.55
CA LEU A 222 4.86 -3.48 -9.56
C LEU A 222 4.87 -5.02 -9.60
N GLU A 223 6.04 -5.65 -9.51
CA GLU A 223 6.16 -7.11 -9.41
C GLU A 223 5.41 -7.66 -8.18
N LYS A 224 5.59 -7.03 -7.03
CA LYS A 224 4.87 -7.41 -5.80
C LYS A 224 3.36 -7.24 -5.94
N GLN A 225 2.91 -6.17 -6.58
CA GLN A 225 1.49 -5.94 -6.84
C GLN A 225 0.92 -7.00 -7.80
N GLN A 226 1.66 -7.36 -8.85
CA GLN A 226 1.25 -8.39 -9.79
C GLN A 226 1.18 -9.77 -9.10
N GLU A 227 2.20 -10.14 -8.34
CA GLU A 227 2.21 -11.38 -7.55
C GLU A 227 1.01 -11.46 -6.58
N GLN A 228 0.68 -10.33 -5.93
CA GLN A 228 -0.47 -10.29 -5.03
C GLN A 228 -1.79 -10.46 -5.80
N LYS A 229 -1.95 -9.81 -6.95
CA LYS A 229 -3.14 -9.99 -7.81
C LYS A 229 -3.30 -11.42 -8.28
N GLU A 230 -2.22 -12.09 -8.64
CA GLU A 230 -2.26 -13.50 -9.05
C GLU A 230 -2.65 -14.42 -7.88
N LYS A 231 -2.12 -14.17 -6.69
CA LYS A 231 -2.52 -14.88 -5.45
C LYS A 231 -4.00 -14.68 -5.14
N ASP A 232 -4.48 -13.44 -5.25
CA ASP A 232 -5.88 -13.11 -4.99
C ASP A 232 -6.81 -13.79 -6.00
N LYS A 233 -6.44 -13.77 -7.28
CA LYS A 233 -7.15 -14.46 -8.35
C LYS A 233 -7.18 -15.97 -8.10
N ALA A 234 -6.04 -16.58 -7.81
CA ALA A 234 -5.96 -18.01 -7.54
C ALA A 234 -6.79 -18.43 -6.31
N ALA A 235 -6.84 -17.60 -5.27
CA ALA A 235 -7.68 -17.86 -4.09
C ALA A 235 -9.16 -17.79 -4.44
N ALA A 236 -9.60 -16.78 -5.19
CA ALA A 236 -10.98 -16.65 -5.65
C ALA A 236 -11.39 -17.79 -6.59
N GLU A 237 -10.53 -18.17 -7.54
CA GLU A 237 -10.77 -19.26 -8.49
C GLU A 237 -11.04 -20.60 -7.79
N LYS A 238 -10.36 -20.88 -6.69
CA LYS A 238 -10.63 -22.08 -5.89
C LYS A 238 -12.06 -22.11 -5.35
N VAL A 239 -12.54 -20.98 -4.84
CA VAL A 239 -13.89 -20.85 -4.33
C VAL A 239 -14.91 -20.91 -5.47
N ILE A 240 -14.64 -20.25 -6.59
CA ILE A 240 -15.47 -20.30 -7.80
C ILE A 240 -15.64 -21.75 -8.26
N ALA A 241 -14.53 -22.49 -8.36
CA ALA A 241 -14.54 -23.89 -8.76
C ALA A 241 -15.32 -24.78 -7.78
N ALA A 242 -15.17 -24.53 -6.47
CA ALA A 242 -15.92 -25.26 -5.45
C ALA A 242 -17.42 -24.98 -5.56
N ILE A 243 -17.83 -23.74 -5.81
CA ILE A 243 -19.25 -23.38 -6.00
C ILE A 243 -19.80 -24.03 -7.29
N ASN A 244 -19.01 -24.04 -8.36
CA ASN A 244 -19.43 -24.65 -9.64
C ASN A 244 -19.60 -26.17 -9.54
N ALA A 245 -18.95 -26.81 -8.57
CA ALA A 245 -19.08 -28.25 -8.33
C ALA A 245 -20.31 -28.61 -7.47
N LEU A 246 -21.07 -27.62 -6.97
CA LEU A 246 -22.31 -27.85 -6.22
C LEU A 246 -23.41 -28.41 -7.13
N PRO A 247 -24.35 -29.23 -6.58
CA PRO A 247 -25.53 -29.66 -7.29
C PRO A 247 -26.39 -28.44 -7.71
N SER A 248 -27.22 -28.64 -8.73
CA SER A 248 -28.22 -27.63 -9.08
C SER A 248 -29.26 -27.46 -7.96
N ALA A 249 -30.04 -26.39 -8.03
CA ALA A 249 -31.11 -26.12 -7.06
C ALA A 249 -32.16 -27.24 -7.04
N ASP A 250 -32.41 -27.90 -8.19
CA ASP A 250 -33.39 -28.98 -8.30
C ASP A 250 -32.84 -30.34 -7.77
N ASP A 251 -31.51 -30.51 -7.84
CA ASP A 251 -30.81 -31.71 -7.34
C ASP A 251 -30.38 -31.60 -5.88
N LEU A 252 -30.60 -30.42 -5.26
CA LEU A 252 -30.18 -30.18 -3.88
C LEU A 252 -30.94 -31.05 -2.92
N THR A 253 -30.22 -31.78 -2.09
CA THR A 253 -30.79 -32.68 -1.06
C THR A 253 -30.29 -32.33 0.33
N LEU A 254 -31.00 -32.83 1.36
CA LEU A 254 -30.56 -32.71 2.77
C LEU A 254 -29.52 -33.75 3.18
N ASN A 255 -28.81 -34.35 2.19
CA ASN A 255 -27.70 -35.25 2.49
C ASN A 255 -26.66 -34.53 3.36
N PRO A 256 -26.27 -35.11 4.51
CA PRO A 256 -25.30 -34.49 5.41
C PRO A 256 -23.99 -34.08 4.73
N TYR A 257 -23.53 -34.87 3.76
CA TYR A 257 -22.31 -34.54 2.96
C TYR A 257 -22.50 -33.26 2.14
N VAL A 258 -23.67 -33.10 1.49
CA VAL A 258 -23.96 -31.89 0.70
C VAL A 258 -24.07 -30.65 1.60
N LEU A 259 -24.74 -30.79 2.76
CA LEU A 259 -24.83 -29.70 3.74
C LEU A 259 -23.44 -29.28 4.25
N GLN A 260 -22.61 -30.26 4.59
CA GLN A 260 -21.23 -29.98 5.01
C GLN A 260 -20.40 -29.32 3.90
N LEU A 261 -20.60 -29.74 2.63
CA LEU A 261 -19.92 -29.12 1.48
C LEU A 261 -20.30 -27.65 1.34
N LEU A 262 -21.59 -27.31 1.44
CA LEU A 262 -22.08 -25.94 1.44
C LEU A 262 -21.47 -25.09 2.57
N ASP A 263 -21.37 -25.66 3.77
CA ASP A 263 -20.78 -24.99 4.92
C ASP A 263 -19.26 -24.77 4.75
N ASN A 264 -18.55 -25.77 4.22
CA ASN A 264 -17.12 -25.68 3.93
C ASN A 264 -16.82 -24.61 2.87
N ILE A 265 -17.62 -24.54 1.80
CA ILE A 265 -17.46 -23.52 0.77
C ILE A 265 -17.76 -22.12 1.31
N GLN A 266 -18.80 -22.00 2.15
CA GLN A 266 -19.09 -20.74 2.84
C GLN A 266 -17.93 -20.30 3.74
N ALA A 267 -17.32 -21.23 4.47
CA ALA A 267 -16.15 -20.93 5.30
C ALA A 267 -14.94 -20.50 4.46
N GLN A 268 -14.70 -21.17 3.32
CA GLN A 268 -13.66 -20.77 2.38
C GLN A 268 -13.90 -19.36 1.83
N TYR A 269 -15.12 -19.03 1.42
CA TYR A 269 -15.49 -17.69 0.99
C TYR A 269 -15.28 -16.64 2.09
N ASN A 270 -15.69 -16.96 3.31
CA ASN A 270 -15.54 -16.04 4.45
C ASN A 270 -14.09 -15.78 4.82
N ALA A 271 -13.19 -16.73 4.55
CA ALA A 271 -11.75 -16.59 4.78
C ALA A 271 -11.04 -15.73 3.73
N LEU A 272 -11.68 -15.41 2.62
CA LEU A 272 -11.14 -14.51 1.60
C LEU A 272 -11.09 -13.07 2.12
N THR A 273 -10.09 -12.32 1.65
CA THR A 273 -10.05 -10.86 1.81
C THR A 273 -11.16 -10.20 0.98
N GLU A 274 -11.49 -8.95 1.26
CA GLU A 274 -12.52 -8.24 0.48
C GLU A 274 -12.15 -8.16 -1.01
N ALA A 275 -10.88 -7.89 -1.33
CA ALA A 275 -10.40 -7.87 -2.70
C ALA A 275 -10.55 -9.24 -3.41
N GLN A 276 -10.33 -10.34 -2.69
CA GLN A 276 -10.55 -11.70 -3.22
C GLN A 276 -12.03 -12.01 -3.39
N LYS A 277 -12.89 -11.56 -2.47
CA LYS A 277 -14.34 -11.75 -2.57
C LYS A 277 -14.94 -11.06 -3.78
N GLU A 278 -14.45 -9.88 -4.13
CA GLU A 278 -14.88 -9.16 -5.34
C GLU A 278 -14.60 -9.95 -6.63
N LEU A 279 -13.59 -10.82 -6.61
CA LEU A 279 -13.26 -11.67 -7.74
C LEU A 279 -14.15 -12.92 -7.84
N VAL A 280 -14.92 -13.26 -6.78
CA VAL A 280 -15.80 -14.44 -6.79
C VAL A 280 -17.13 -14.10 -7.46
N THR A 281 -17.24 -14.40 -8.74
CA THR A 281 -18.37 -13.99 -9.60
C THR A 281 -19.65 -14.80 -9.40
N ASN A 282 -19.57 -15.99 -8.79
CA ASN A 282 -20.67 -16.94 -8.65
C ASN A 282 -21.16 -17.12 -7.20
N TYR A 283 -20.79 -16.22 -6.27
CA TYR A 283 -21.20 -16.35 -4.85
C TYR A 283 -22.71 -16.38 -4.65
N SER A 284 -23.46 -15.70 -5.51
CA SER A 284 -24.93 -15.71 -5.47
C SER A 284 -25.52 -17.12 -5.62
N VAL A 285 -24.86 -18.04 -6.34
CA VAL A 285 -25.28 -19.44 -6.46
C VAL A 285 -25.22 -20.13 -5.11
N LEU A 286 -24.12 -19.97 -4.37
CA LEU A 286 -24.00 -20.53 -3.02
C LEU A 286 -25.07 -19.97 -2.08
N GLN A 287 -25.33 -18.66 -2.14
CA GLN A 287 -26.38 -18.02 -1.33
C GLN A 287 -27.77 -18.58 -1.67
N ALA A 288 -28.08 -18.72 -2.96
CA ALA A 288 -29.34 -19.26 -3.41
C ALA A 288 -29.54 -20.70 -2.94
N LEU A 289 -28.53 -21.56 -3.08
CA LEU A 289 -28.61 -22.95 -2.59
C LEU A 289 -28.81 -23.02 -1.07
N ARG A 290 -28.09 -22.20 -0.32
CA ARG A 290 -28.24 -22.15 1.15
C ARG A 290 -29.61 -21.66 1.58
N SER A 291 -30.22 -20.73 0.84
CA SER A 291 -31.58 -20.22 1.13
C SER A 291 -32.66 -21.25 0.89
N LEU A 292 -32.41 -22.31 0.12
CA LEU A 292 -33.34 -23.41 -0.11
C LEU A 292 -33.37 -24.44 1.04
N ILE A 293 -32.33 -24.48 1.89
CA ILE A 293 -32.23 -25.49 2.96
C ILE A 293 -33.42 -25.46 3.92
N PRO A 294 -33.88 -24.30 4.41
CA PRO A 294 -35.07 -24.23 5.24
C PRO A 294 -36.32 -24.82 4.55
N ASP A 295 -36.52 -24.54 3.26
CA ASP A 295 -37.66 -25.04 2.49
C ASP A 295 -37.58 -26.56 2.30
N LEU A 296 -36.37 -27.08 2.01
CA LEU A 296 -36.15 -28.54 1.94
C LEU A 296 -36.44 -29.22 3.28
N LYS A 297 -36.01 -28.62 4.41
CA LYS A 297 -36.30 -29.15 5.75
C LYS A 297 -37.78 -29.16 6.06
N ALA A 298 -38.51 -28.09 5.71
CA ALA A 298 -39.94 -28.01 5.89
C ALA A 298 -40.67 -29.09 5.07
N ALA A 299 -40.28 -29.25 3.80
CA ALA A 299 -40.87 -30.29 2.95
C ALA A 299 -40.55 -31.72 3.46
N ALA A 300 -39.27 -31.95 3.85
CA ALA A 300 -38.85 -33.25 4.40
C ALA A 300 -39.63 -33.64 5.68
N ALA A 301 -39.87 -32.66 6.57
CA ALA A 301 -40.66 -32.93 7.78
C ALA A 301 -42.11 -33.37 7.45
N VAL A 302 -42.67 -32.87 6.34
CA VAL A 302 -43.98 -33.30 5.86
C VAL A 302 -43.87 -34.69 5.21
N VAL A 303 -42.85 -34.96 4.42
CA VAL A 303 -42.57 -36.30 3.86
C VAL A 303 -42.48 -37.34 4.97
N ASP A 304 -41.77 -37.03 6.06
CA ASP A 304 -41.67 -37.93 7.23
C ASP A 304 -43.03 -38.18 7.92
N LYS A 305 -43.87 -37.14 8.08
CA LYS A 305 -45.19 -37.27 8.62
C LYS A 305 -46.10 -38.17 7.74
N ILE A 306 -46.02 -38.02 6.42
CA ILE A 306 -46.72 -38.86 5.46
C ILE A 306 -46.25 -40.31 5.55
N ASN A 307 -44.91 -40.51 5.60
CA ASN A 307 -44.33 -41.86 5.75
C ASN A 307 -44.76 -42.53 7.05
N ALA A 308 -44.89 -41.77 8.15
CA ALA A 308 -45.34 -42.26 9.44
C ALA A 308 -46.81 -42.77 9.43
N ILE A 309 -47.63 -42.35 8.47
CA ILE A 309 -48.99 -42.88 8.28
C ILE A 309 -48.87 -44.37 7.96
N GLY A 310 -47.94 -44.74 7.03
CA GLY A 310 -47.85 -46.11 6.54
C GLY A 310 -49.11 -46.56 5.84
N GLU A 311 -49.29 -47.88 5.71
CA GLU A 311 -50.48 -48.45 5.07
C GLU A 311 -51.74 -48.26 5.93
N VAL A 312 -52.81 -47.76 5.33
CA VAL A 312 -54.10 -47.57 5.95
C VAL A 312 -55.03 -48.68 5.48
N THR A 313 -55.53 -49.45 6.45
CA THR A 313 -56.41 -50.60 6.21
C THR A 313 -57.77 -50.44 6.97
N SER A 314 -58.71 -51.28 6.66
CA SER A 314 -59.99 -51.37 7.40
C SER A 314 -59.86 -51.57 8.92
N ASP A 315 -58.78 -52.22 9.34
CA ASP A 315 -58.56 -52.57 10.76
C ASP A 315 -57.86 -51.45 11.54
N ASN A 316 -57.15 -50.49 10.82
CA ASN A 316 -56.33 -49.49 11.47
C ASN A 316 -56.77 -48.05 11.16
N TYR A 317 -57.66 -47.78 10.23
CA TYR A 317 -57.94 -46.42 9.73
C TYR A 317 -58.33 -45.43 10.85
N GLN A 318 -59.08 -45.86 11.88
CA GLN A 318 -59.42 -44.99 13.00
C GLN A 318 -58.20 -44.52 13.79
N LYS A 319 -57.26 -45.44 14.02
CA LYS A 319 -55.97 -45.10 14.70
C LYS A 319 -55.08 -44.21 13.87
N LYS A 320 -55.16 -44.34 12.54
CA LYS A 320 -54.35 -43.57 11.59
C LYS A 320 -54.92 -42.18 11.25
N GLN A 321 -56.18 -41.95 11.54
CA GLN A 321 -56.90 -40.70 11.23
C GLN A 321 -56.20 -39.47 11.79
N ALA A 322 -55.67 -39.51 13.01
CA ALA A 322 -54.97 -38.40 13.65
C ALA A 322 -53.65 -38.07 12.87
N LEU A 323 -52.89 -39.12 12.45
CA LEU A 323 -51.66 -38.93 11.67
C LEU A 323 -51.95 -38.32 10.29
N VAL A 324 -53.02 -38.73 9.63
CA VAL A 324 -53.44 -38.18 8.34
C VAL A 324 -53.81 -36.71 8.46
N ILE A 325 -54.58 -36.33 9.50
CA ILE A 325 -54.94 -34.94 9.77
C ILE A 325 -53.68 -34.09 10.06
N GLU A 326 -52.78 -34.62 10.88
CA GLU A 326 -51.50 -33.91 11.18
C GLU A 326 -50.64 -33.71 9.93
N ALA A 327 -50.50 -34.75 9.08
CA ALA A 327 -49.76 -34.64 7.84
C ALA A 327 -50.41 -33.64 6.87
N ARG A 328 -51.78 -33.66 6.75
CA ARG A 328 -52.50 -32.69 5.94
C ARG A 328 -52.29 -31.26 6.44
N THR A 329 -52.48 -31.05 7.72
CA THR A 329 -52.26 -29.72 8.33
C THR A 329 -50.85 -29.21 8.07
N ALA A 330 -49.85 -30.08 8.24
CA ALA A 330 -48.45 -29.73 7.95
C ALA A 330 -48.20 -29.43 6.47
N TYR A 331 -48.79 -30.22 5.56
CA TYR A 331 -48.73 -29.98 4.11
C TYR A 331 -49.35 -28.65 3.70
N ASP A 332 -50.57 -28.37 4.25
CA ASP A 332 -51.31 -27.16 3.89
C ASP A 332 -50.59 -25.87 4.37
N ALA A 333 -49.83 -25.96 5.45
CA ALA A 333 -48.98 -24.87 5.96
C ALA A 333 -47.75 -24.57 5.10
N LEU A 334 -47.37 -25.46 4.17
CA LEU A 334 -46.25 -25.25 3.28
C LEU A 334 -46.58 -24.19 2.22
N THR A 335 -45.54 -23.43 1.83
CA THR A 335 -45.60 -22.56 0.66
C THR A 335 -45.76 -23.37 -0.65
N ALA A 336 -46.12 -22.70 -1.75
CA ALA A 336 -46.27 -23.36 -3.03
C ALA A 336 -44.99 -24.05 -3.50
N ASP A 337 -43.81 -23.45 -3.24
CA ASP A 337 -42.52 -24.01 -3.63
C ASP A 337 -42.05 -25.16 -2.73
N GLN A 338 -42.37 -25.11 -1.42
CA GLN A 338 -42.15 -26.21 -0.50
C GLN A 338 -43.03 -27.42 -0.87
N LYS A 339 -44.30 -27.21 -1.25
CA LYS A 339 -45.26 -28.27 -1.67
C LYS A 339 -44.72 -29.05 -2.89
N LYS A 340 -44.08 -28.40 -3.86
CA LYS A 340 -43.45 -29.05 -5.02
C LYS A 340 -42.37 -30.07 -4.65
N ARG A 341 -41.77 -29.89 -3.47
CA ARG A 341 -40.68 -30.75 -2.95
C ARG A 341 -41.17 -31.92 -2.09
N VAL A 342 -42.49 -32.03 -1.82
CA VAL A 342 -43.06 -33.16 -1.12
C VAL A 342 -43.27 -34.31 -2.09
N THR A 343 -42.39 -35.30 -2.05
CA THR A 343 -42.30 -36.39 -3.05
C THR A 343 -43.38 -37.46 -2.89
N ASN A 344 -44.00 -37.60 -1.70
CA ASN A 344 -44.96 -38.65 -1.36
C ASN A 344 -46.39 -38.11 -1.14
N TYR A 345 -46.68 -36.94 -1.68
CA TYR A 345 -48.02 -36.31 -1.51
C TYR A 345 -49.18 -37.22 -1.94
N ALA A 346 -49.00 -37.99 -3.05
CA ALA A 346 -50.00 -38.95 -3.50
C ALA A 346 -50.37 -40.01 -2.45
N GLU A 347 -49.46 -40.38 -1.58
CA GLU A 347 -49.74 -41.34 -0.50
C GLU A 347 -50.64 -40.71 0.58
N LEU A 348 -50.46 -39.40 0.86
CA LEU A 348 -51.38 -38.67 1.75
C LEU A 348 -52.79 -38.64 1.18
N GLU A 349 -52.94 -38.28 -0.11
CA GLU A 349 -54.26 -38.24 -0.78
C GLU A 349 -54.94 -39.62 -0.78
N LYS A 350 -54.15 -40.66 -1.02
CA LYS A 350 -54.61 -42.05 -0.97
C LYS A 350 -55.12 -42.42 0.44
N ALA A 351 -54.39 -42.09 1.46
CA ALA A 351 -54.75 -42.35 2.86
C ALA A 351 -56.03 -41.60 3.24
N GLU A 352 -56.15 -40.32 2.85
CA GLU A 352 -57.35 -39.51 3.08
C GLU A 352 -58.58 -40.07 2.38
N LEU A 353 -58.45 -40.50 1.11
CA LEU A 353 -59.55 -41.06 0.36
C LEU A 353 -60.02 -42.39 1.00
N PHE A 354 -59.08 -43.21 1.47
CA PHE A 354 -59.41 -44.45 2.15
C PHE A 354 -60.20 -44.20 3.41
N ILE A 355 -59.74 -43.29 4.30
CA ILE A 355 -60.43 -42.94 5.54
C ILE A 355 -61.84 -42.38 5.25
N ARG A 356 -61.97 -41.52 4.25
CA ARG A 356 -63.24 -40.93 3.83
C ARG A 356 -64.24 -42.00 3.39
N ARG A 357 -63.78 -42.98 2.59
CA ARG A 357 -64.66 -44.12 2.16
C ARG A 357 -65.13 -44.94 3.34
N GLN A 358 -64.21 -45.34 4.21
CA GLN A 358 -64.60 -46.14 5.41
C GLN A 358 -65.52 -45.39 6.28
N SER A 359 -65.38 -44.10 6.49
CA SER A 359 -66.31 -43.28 7.26
C SER A 359 -67.69 -43.17 6.58
N THR A 360 -67.70 -43.13 5.22
CA THR A 360 -68.94 -43.09 4.46
C THR A 360 -69.63 -44.44 4.46
N ASP A 361 -68.91 -45.52 4.26
CA ASP A 361 -69.43 -46.90 4.28
C ASP A 361 -69.96 -47.24 5.68
N ALA A 362 -69.31 -46.82 6.74
CA ALA A 362 -69.78 -46.96 8.10
C ALA A 362 -71.14 -46.21 8.36
N LYS A 363 -71.26 -44.98 7.80
CA LYS A 363 -72.52 -44.20 7.88
C LYS A 363 -73.63 -44.83 7.06
N VAL A 364 -73.30 -45.32 5.85
CA VAL A 364 -74.25 -46.04 5.01
C VAL A 364 -74.71 -47.32 5.70
N GLY A 365 -73.79 -48.12 6.28
CA GLY A 365 -74.10 -49.31 7.04
C GLY A 365 -75.01 -49.03 8.24
N TYR A 366 -74.71 -47.89 8.95
CA TYR A 366 -75.57 -47.46 10.06
C TYR A 366 -77.01 -47.09 9.58
N VAL A 367 -77.13 -46.36 8.48
CA VAL A 367 -78.41 -46.01 7.87
C VAL A 367 -79.20 -47.26 7.45
N ILE A 368 -78.51 -48.23 6.82
CA ILE A 368 -79.12 -49.49 6.40
C ILE A 368 -79.60 -50.25 7.61
N SER A 369 -78.81 -50.43 8.68
CA SER A 369 -79.22 -51.12 9.88
C SER A 369 -80.40 -50.39 10.56
N PHE A 370 -80.41 -49.08 10.57
CA PHE A 370 -81.53 -48.28 11.10
C PHE A 370 -82.80 -48.47 10.27
N ILE A 371 -82.70 -48.54 8.92
CA ILE A 371 -83.80 -48.84 8.03
C ILE A 371 -84.34 -50.25 8.31
N ASP A 372 -83.42 -51.20 8.48
CA ASP A 372 -83.80 -52.59 8.80
C ASP A 372 -84.48 -52.70 10.19
N GLU A 373 -84.02 -52.00 11.22
CA GLU A 373 -84.58 -51.90 12.55
C GLU A 373 -85.99 -51.26 12.50
N LEU A 374 -86.18 -50.28 11.61
CA LEU A 374 -87.49 -49.65 11.46
C LEU A 374 -88.50 -50.52 10.66
N ASN A 375 -88.05 -51.68 10.16
CA ASN A 375 -88.87 -52.64 9.42
C ASN A 375 -89.59 -52.00 8.19
N ILE A 376 -88.93 -51.07 7.52
CA ILE A 376 -89.50 -50.37 6.37
C ILE A 376 -89.40 -51.29 5.15
N THR A 377 -90.47 -51.98 4.85
CA THR A 377 -90.55 -52.75 3.63
C THR A 377 -91.01 -51.83 2.45
N THR A 378 -90.23 -51.73 1.41
CA THR A 378 -90.67 -51.15 0.15
C THR A 378 -91.66 -52.11 -0.51
N SER A 379 -92.93 -51.75 -0.62
CA SER A 379 -93.84 -52.51 -1.41
C SER A 379 -93.47 -52.43 -2.88
N SER A 380 -93.60 -53.51 -3.63
CA SER A 380 -93.28 -53.66 -5.05
C SER A 380 -94.06 -52.71 -6.00
N THR A 381 -94.80 -51.77 -5.47
CA THR A 381 -95.57 -50.79 -6.23
C THR A 381 -95.10 -49.38 -6.17
N GLY A 382 -93.89 -49.12 -5.60
CA GLY A 382 -93.23 -47.81 -5.68
C GLY A 382 -93.93 -46.61 -5.06
N ALA A 383 -94.99 -46.82 -4.24
CA ALA A 383 -95.61 -45.74 -3.53
C ALA A 383 -95.20 -45.78 -2.06
N LEU A 384 -94.53 -44.77 -1.60
CA LEU A 384 -94.38 -44.49 -0.16
C LEU A 384 -95.80 -44.25 0.39
N SER A 385 -96.27 -45.11 1.22
CA SER A 385 -97.52 -44.87 1.97
C SER A 385 -97.27 -43.70 2.89
N ASP A 386 -98.08 -42.69 2.86
CA ASP A 386 -98.14 -41.53 3.72
C ASP A 386 -98.25 -41.91 5.18
N GLY A 387 -97.15 -42.14 5.82
CA GLY A 387 -97.09 -42.51 7.20
C GLY A 387 -95.86 -41.96 7.91
N LEU A 388 -95.59 -40.68 7.75
CA LEU A 388 -94.69 -39.85 8.55
C LEU A 388 -95.41 -38.58 8.90
#